data_3cd71704ddc84326696bf577d698952a
#
_entry.id   3cd71704ddc84326696bf577d698952a
#
_cell.length_a   1.000
_cell.length_b   1.000
_cell.length_c   1.000
_cell.angle_alpha   90.00
_cell.angle_beta   90.00
_cell.angle_gamma   90.00
#
_symmetry.space_group_name_H-M   'P 1'
#
loop_
_entity.id
_entity.type
_entity.pdbx_description
1 polymer ?
#
loop_
_entity_poly.entity_id
_entity_poly.type
_entity_poly.pdbx_seq_one_letter_code
_entity_poly.pdbx_strand_id
1 'polypeptide(L)'
;MGGCAFANHGLDTPRMPPEIYEHVKAKCSAALRELYICVASPIEGPEKEDFGDIDILVTWEKAALQAKSKRNPPPAAPDERANIKNQESSHEIDVGTDDEEGQERSPFHSVMSMDEARRAIQAALGAEYTMFSKVGGHYAIPWPASEGPVETDEETERYIQVDITICESLQQMHWVLFKHAHGDLWSILGSIIKPYMLTADGHALFLRNPDIERFEKYKSLARICLTRDPAEILLFLGLDVARYSEPFATRQEMYEYAASCRLFRIHPDADYEEPEQVDPVGSPISTALALPSTGPDPTKPPVSTNPVTLATSPKEPLAVFEVETRNDESEPARKKLKAKDRRRLKTRFAFRQWHEEFVPSCRREGRFLREPITWLEVTEEAFGRFYIRPWYKRVHLDVVRSRGEDRVLADVLKTIDNIVPADPADTKRCQFRGGLKKALRRIIFQGDKSYGVGPDRVLRDGLGLMIKDEVDRFVSNKWKEVGSAAMEMNQKRFEEHCRRKGEA
;
A
#
# COMPACT_ATOMS: atom_id res chain seq x y z
N MET A 1 -6.57 -23.30 -6.45
CA MET A 1 -7.98 -23.13 -6.13
C MET A 1 -8.48 -21.94 -6.90
N GLY A 2 -9.34 -22.17 -7.82
CA GLY A 2 -10.10 -21.24 -8.66
C GLY A 2 -11.35 -21.98 -9.08
N GLY A 3 -12.26 -21.34 -9.79
CA GLY A 3 -13.45 -21.98 -10.32
C GLY A 3 -14.61 -22.13 -9.35
N CYS A 4 -14.65 -21.40 -8.24
CA CYS A 4 -15.75 -21.48 -7.26
C CYS A 4 -16.61 -20.22 -7.18
N ALA A 5 -16.50 -19.27 -8.09
CA ALA A 5 -17.31 -18.07 -8.04
C ALA A 5 -18.81 -18.39 -8.12
N PHE A 6 -19.19 -19.38 -8.91
CA PHE A 6 -20.57 -19.79 -9.15
C PHE A 6 -21.09 -20.89 -8.21
N ALA A 7 -20.28 -21.40 -7.28
CA ALA A 7 -20.66 -22.49 -6.38
C ALA A 7 -21.95 -22.19 -5.58
N ASN A 8 -22.12 -20.95 -5.14
CA ASN A 8 -23.32 -20.51 -4.41
C ASN A 8 -24.55 -20.31 -5.32
N HIS A 9 -24.40 -20.39 -6.64
CA HIS A 9 -25.46 -20.25 -7.63
C HIS A 9 -25.89 -21.58 -8.20
N GLY A 10 -25.36 -22.69 -7.68
CA GLY A 10 -25.74 -24.05 -8.09
C GLY A 10 -25.22 -24.49 -9.47
N LEU A 11 -24.25 -23.73 -10.05
CA LEU A 11 -23.65 -24.15 -11.32
C LEU A 11 -22.53 -25.16 -11.07
N ASP A 12 -22.53 -26.24 -11.87
CA ASP A 12 -21.43 -27.18 -11.90
C ASP A 12 -20.27 -26.62 -12.73
N THR A 13 -19.16 -26.27 -12.04
CA THR A 13 -17.92 -25.75 -12.65
C THR A 13 -16.76 -26.68 -12.31
N PRO A 14 -16.69 -27.86 -12.93
CA PRO A 14 -15.66 -28.85 -12.65
C PRO A 14 -14.29 -28.33 -13.11
N ARG A 15 -13.23 -28.91 -12.52
CA ARG A 15 -11.86 -28.56 -12.91
C ARG A 15 -11.54 -29.08 -14.32
N MET A 16 -10.87 -28.24 -15.10
CA MET A 16 -10.51 -28.55 -16.49
C MET A 16 -9.19 -29.33 -16.58
N PRO A 17 -9.08 -30.35 -17.38
CA PRO A 17 -7.79 -30.89 -17.77
C PRO A 17 -7.04 -29.89 -18.66
N PRO A 18 -5.69 -30.00 -18.79
CA PRO A 18 -4.88 -29.04 -19.54
C PRO A 18 -5.33 -28.79 -20.97
N GLU A 19 -5.77 -29.83 -21.68
CA GLU A 19 -6.22 -29.73 -23.06
C GLU A 19 -7.49 -28.87 -23.22
N ILE A 20 -8.46 -29.04 -22.34
CA ILE A 20 -9.68 -28.23 -22.32
C ILE A 20 -9.33 -26.77 -21.92
N TYR A 21 -8.47 -26.61 -20.90
CA TYR A 21 -8.02 -25.29 -20.47
C TYR A 21 -7.38 -24.49 -21.62
N GLU A 22 -6.38 -25.06 -22.30
CA GLU A 22 -5.68 -24.36 -23.39
C GLU A 22 -6.60 -24.09 -24.59
N HIS A 23 -7.48 -25.05 -24.95
CA HIS A 23 -8.44 -24.84 -26.01
C HIS A 23 -9.41 -23.69 -25.72
N VAL A 24 -10.01 -23.69 -24.54
CA VAL A 24 -11.00 -22.66 -24.16
C VAL A 24 -10.34 -21.29 -23.93
N LYS A 25 -9.16 -21.26 -23.32
CA LYS A 25 -8.36 -20.03 -23.15
C LYS A 25 -8.02 -19.40 -24.52
N ALA A 26 -7.60 -20.20 -25.49
CA ALA A 26 -7.33 -19.74 -26.85
C ALA A 26 -8.59 -19.15 -27.52
N LYS A 27 -9.73 -19.87 -27.44
CA LYS A 27 -11.03 -19.44 -27.95
C LYS A 27 -11.49 -18.13 -27.33
N CYS A 28 -11.46 -18.02 -26.00
CA CYS A 28 -11.84 -16.80 -25.28
C CYS A 28 -10.90 -15.63 -25.61
N SER A 29 -9.58 -15.88 -25.66
CA SER A 29 -8.62 -14.87 -26.04
C SER A 29 -8.82 -14.34 -27.46
N ALA A 30 -9.16 -15.20 -28.42
CA ALA A 30 -9.48 -14.81 -29.79
C ALA A 30 -10.72 -13.92 -29.84
N ALA A 31 -11.81 -14.32 -29.15
CA ALA A 31 -13.05 -13.54 -29.07
C ALA A 31 -12.80 -12.14 -28.43
N LEU A 32 -12.02 -12.08 -27.36
CA LEU A 32 -11.69 -10.81 -26.67
C LEU A 32 -10.79 -9.91 -27.52
N ARG A 33 -9.92 -10.47 -28.37
CA ARG A 33 -9.12 -9.69 -29.33
C ARG A 33 -9.96 -8.95 -30.39
N GLU A 34 -11.21 -9.33 -30.58
CA GLU A 34 -12.13 -8.56 -31.43
C GLU A 34 -12.57 -7.24 -30.75
N LEU A 35 -12.59 -7.21 -29.41
CA LEU A 35 -13.00 -6.04 -28.61
C LEU A 35 -11.82 -5.19 -28.14
N TYR A 36 -10.69 -5.85 -27.77
CA TYR A 36 -9.53 -5.23 -27.14
C TYR A 36 -8.26 -5.42 -27.95
N ILE A 37 -7.33 -4.48 -27.82
CA ILE A 37 -6.02 -4.55 -28.50
C ILE A 37 -5.10 -5.47 -27.72
N CYS A 38 -5.05 -5.30 -26.39
CA CYS A 38 -4.22 -6.10 -25.53
C CYS A 38 -5.09 -7.12 -24.78
N VAL A 39 -4.78 -8.38 -25.01
CA VAL A 39 -5.41 -9.53 -24.34
C VAL A 39 -4.29 -10.49 -23.95
N ALA A 40 -4.15 -10.77 -22.64
CA ALA A 40 -3.11 -11.66 -22.12
C ALA A 40 -3.58 -12.41 -20.88
N SER A 41 -2.93 -13.55 -20.61
CA SER A 41 -3.10 -14.34 -19.39
C SER A 41 -1.78 -14.42 -18.64
N PRO A 42 -1.77 -14.51 -17.29
CA PRO A 42 -0.55 -14.75 -16.54
C PRO A 42 0.12 -16.07 -16.94
N ILE A 43 1.43 -16.17 -16.75
CA ILE A 43 2.16 -17.43 -16.88
C ILE A 43 1.67 -18.36 -15.76
N GLU A 44 1.28 -19.57 -16.14
CA GLU A 44 0.76 -20.56 -15.19
C GLU A 44 1.84 -21.08 -14.23
N GLY A 45 1.39 -21.54 -13.08
CA GLY A 45 2.28 -22.25 -12.15
C GLY A 45 2.74 -23.60 -12.73
N PRO A 46 3.96 -24.04 -12.42
CA PRO A 46 4.49 -25.30 -12.95
C PRO A 46 3.75 -26.52 -12.41
N GLU A 47 3.74 -27.61 -13.21
CA GLU A 47 3.18 -28.91 -12.86
C GLU A 47 1.71 -28.84 -12.40
N LYS A 48 0.92 -28.03 -13.06
CA LYS A 48 -0.51 -27.90 -12.82
C LYS A 48 -1.23 -29.00 -13.62
N GLU A 49 -1.88 -29.91 -12.92
CA GLU A 49 -2.58 -31.05 -13.51
C GLU A 49 -3.99 -30.70 -13.95
N ASP A 50 -4.60 -29.72 -13.31
CA ASP A 50 -5.96 -29.26 -13.58
C ASP A 50 -6.13 -27.75 -13.27
N PHE A 51 -7.16 -27.14 -13.85
CA PHE A 51 -7.44 -25.71 -13.78
C PHE A 51 -8.88 -25.49 -13.32
N GLY A 52 -9.10 -24.57 -12.36
CA GLY A 52 -10.43 -24.24 -11.87
C GLY A 52 -11.10 -23.12 -12.64
N ASP A 53 -10.30 -22.21 -13.18
CA ASP A 53 -10.72 -20.98 -13.88
C ASP A 53 -9.70 -20.61 -14.95
N ILE A 54 -10.09 -19.67 -15.82
CA ILE A 54 -9.23 -19.10 -16.85
C ILE A 54 -9.13 -17.61 -16.57
N ASP A 55 -7.94 -17.11 -16.20
CA ASP A 55 -7.67 -15.70 -15.98
C ASP A 55 -7.25 -15.02 -17.29
N ILE A 56 -7.99 -13.98 -17.73
CA ILE A 56 -7.64 -13.17 -18.89
C ILE A 56 -7.74 -11.68 -18.52
N LEU A 57 -6.71 -10.94 -18.88
CA LEU A 57 -6.64 -9.49 -18.73
C LEU A 57 -6.83 -8.82 -20.07
N VAL A 58 -7.56 -7.70 -20.07
CA VAL A 58 -7.82 -6.92 -21.29
C VAL A 58 -7.59 -5.44 -21.03
N THR A 59 -7.07 -4.72 -22.04
CA THR A 59 -6.97 -3.26 -22.02
C THR A 59 -6.98 -2.70 -23.44
N TRP A 60 -7.28 -1.40 -23.57
CA TRP A 60 -7.35 -0.65 -24.81
C TRP A 60 -8.43 -1.16 -25.76
N GLU A 61 -9.66 -0.66 -25.58
CA GLU A 61 -10.80 -0.95 -26.46
C GLU A 61 -10.53 -0.50 -27.90
N LYS A 62 -10.76 -1.38 -28.85
CA LYS A 62 -10.65 -1.08 -30.29
C LYS A 62 -11.60 0.06 -30.73
N ALA A 63 -12.81 0.09 -30.17
CA ALA A 63 -13.80 1.13 -30.41
C ALA A 63 -13.29 2.53 -30.04
N ALA A 64 -12.52 2.65 -28.96
CA ALA A 64 -11.92 3.91 -28.51
C ALA A 64 -10.89 4.46 -29.52
N LEU A 65 -10.11 3.60 -30.15
CA LEU A 65 -9.18 3.98 -31.21
C LEU A 65 -9.89 4.46 -32.47
N GLN A 66 -10.92 3.75 -32.91
CA GLN A 66 -11.71 4.13 -34.07
C GLN A 66 -12.42 5.48 -33.88
N ALA A 67 -12.92 5.75 -32.67
CA ALA A 67 -13.52 7.02 -32.33
C ALA A 67 -12.51 8.20 -32.41
N LYS A 68 -11.25 7.97 -31.97
CA LYS A 68 -10.17 8.97 -32.06
C LYS A 68 -9.72 9.21 -33.51
N SER A 69 -9.57 8.17 -34.31
CA SER A 69 -9.22 8.27 -35.73
C SER A 69 -10.23 9.08 -36.52
N LYS A 70 -11.52 9.00 -36.16
CA LYS A 70 -12.57 9.84 -36.76
C LYS A 70 -12.54 11.29 -36.30
N ARG A 71 -12.03 11.58 -35.10
CA ARG A 71 -11.91 12.97 -34.58
C ARG A 71 -10.66 13.70 -35.05
N ASN A 72 -9.57 12.96 -35.31
CA ASN A 72 -8.32 13.48 -35.86
C ASN A 72 -7.94 12.64 -37.09
N PRO A 73 -8.49 12.90 -38.27
CA PRO A 73 -8.02 12.23 -39.47
C PRO A 73 -6.54 12.54 -39.67
N PRO A 74 -5.71 11.58 -40.12
CA PRO A 74 -4.31 11.85 -40.40
C PRO A 74 -4.25 13.05 -41.39
N PRO A 75 -3.26 13.96 -41.22
CA PRO A 75 -3.09 15.06 -42.18
C PRO A 75 -2.96 14.45 -43.57
N ALA A 76 -3.71 14.99 -44.53
CA ALA A 76 -3.61 14.58 -45.91
C ALA A 76 -2.14 14.61 -46.32
N ALA A 77 -1.70 13.58 -47.04
CA ALA A 77 -0.32 13.51 -47.50
C ALA A 77 0.10 14.84 -48.13
N PRO A 78 1.25 15.43 -47.79
CA PRO A 78 1.67 16.70 -48.34
C PRO A 78 1.87 16.55 -49.83
N ASP A 79 1.18 17.39 -50.58
CA ASP A 79 1.40 17.55 -52.00
C ASP A 79 2.84 18.01 -52.20
N GLU A 80 3.62 17.23 -52.93
CA GLU A 80 5.03 17.51 -53.22
C GLU A 80 5.18 18.74 -54.13
N ARG A 81 4.92 19.92 -53.65
CA ARG A 81 5.34 21.20 -54.26
C ARG A 81 5.08 22.40 -53.36
N ALA A 82 5.92 22.60 -52.35
CA ALA A 82 6.13 23.94 -51.77
C ALA A 82 7.43 24.02 -50.94
N ASN A 83 8.42 24.46 -51.56
CA ASN A 83 9.47 25.46 -51.24
C ASN A 83 9.88 25.67 -49.78
N ILE A 84 11.15 25.38 -49.55
CA ILE A 84 11.98 25.68 -48.42
C ILE A 84 12.07 27.20 -48.17
N LYS A 85 11.67 27.68 -47.01
CA LYS A 85 12.22 28.90 -46.38
C LYS A 85 12.41 28.69 -44.90
N ASN A 86 13.68 28.86 -44.48
CA ASN A 86 14.18 28.87 -43.11
C ASN A 86 13.47 29.90 -42.25
N GLN A 87 13.12 29.51 -41.04
CA GLN A 87 13.07 30.45 -39.91
C GLN A 87 13.50 29.72 -38.66
N GLU A 88 14.66 30.12 -38.14
CA GLU A 88 15.13 29.90 -36.79
C GLU A 88 14.20 30.63 -35.82
N SER A 89 13.64 29.96 -34.86
CA SER A 89 13.09 30.59 -33.66
C SER A 89 13.50 29.82 -32.43
N SER A 90 14.27 30.50 -31.59
CA SER A 90 14.69 30.19 -30.25
C SER A 90 13.49 29.90 -29.35
N HIS A 91 13.44 28.73 -28.74
CA HIS A 91 12.51 28.45 -27.65
C HIS A 91 13.21 28.70 -26.32
N GLU A 92 12.80 29.73 -25.62
CA GLU A 92 13.03 29.90 -24.19
C GLU A 92 12.24 28.83 -23.43
N ILE A 93 12.93 28.16 -22.52
CA ILE A 93 12.34 27.18 -21.62
C ILE A 93 11.80 27.96 -20.41
N ASP A 94 10.50 28.10 -20.35
CA ASP A 94 9.78 28.60 -19.17
C ASP A 94 9.67 27.45 -18.14
N VAL A 95 10.35 27.61 -17.00
CA VAL A 95 10.30 26.68 -15.87
C VAL A 95 9.12 27.10 -14.99
N GLY A 96 7.94 26.65 -15.35
CA GLY A 96 6.76 26.73 -14.51
C GLY A 96 6.78 25.64 -13.43
N THR A 97 6.84 26.07 -12.17
CA THR A 97 6.61 25.25 -10.99
C THR A 97 5.11 25.00 -10.83
N ASP A 98 4.63 23.81 -11.19
CA ASP A 98 3.32 23.32 -10.78
C ASP A 98 3.45 21.91 -10.23
N ASP A 99 3.37 21.85 -8.89
CA ASP A 99 3.22 20.64 -8.08
C ASP A 99 1.78 20.11 -8.20
N GLU A 100 1.44 19.54 -9.33
CA GLU A 100 0.34 18.58 -9.44
C GLU A 100 0.92 17.26 -9.92
N GLU A 101 0.85 16.22 -9.08
CA GLU A 101 1.14 14.83 -9.46
C GLU A 101 0.30 14.50 -10.70
N GLY A 102 0.92 14.66 -11.87
CA GLY A 102 0.36 14.27 -13.14
C GLY A 102 0.17 12.75 -13.16
N GLN A 103 -1.02 12.31 -12.72
CA GLN A 103 -1.54 11.03 -13.19
C GLN A 103 -1.57 11.14 -14.71
N GLU A 104 -0.63 10.51 -15.41
CA GLU A 104 -0.70 10.32 -16.86
C GLU A 104 -2.05 9.67 -17.14
N ARG A 105 -3.02 10.51 -17.49
CA ARG A 105 -4.32 10.02 -17.98
C ARG A 105 -3.99 9.20 -19.22
N SER A 106 -4.27 7.88 -19.12
CA SER A 106 -4.12 6.98 -20.25
C SER A 106 -4.62 7.68 -21.52
N PRO A 107 -3.83 7.74 -22.60
CA PRO A 107 -4.24 8.37 -23.85
C PRO A 107 -5.51 7.74 -24.45
N PHE A 108 -5.95 6.62 -23.88
CA PHE A 108 -7.13 5.87 -24.29
C PHE A 108 -8.21 5.96 -23.21
N HIS A 109 -9.03 7.02 -23.26
CA HIS A 109 -10.28 7.00 -22.49
C HIS A 109 -11.20 5.93 -23.06
N SER A 110 -11.70 5.05 -22.20
CA SER A 110 -12.75 4.10 -22.57
C SER A 110 -13.94 4.85 -23.18
N VAL A 111 -14.44 4.36 -24.31
CA VAL A 111 -15.66 4.88 -24.94
C VAL A 111 -16.88 4.21 -24.36
N MET A 112 -16.73 2.96 -23.91
CA MET A 112 -17.79 2.19 -23.28
C MET A 112 -17.80 2.44 -21.76
N SER A 113 -18.99 2.51 -21.19
CA SER A 113 -19.12 2.39 -19.73
C SER A 113 -18.71 0.97 -19.28
N MET A 114 -18.36 0.81 -18.01
CA MET A 114 -17.97 -0.51 -17.48
C MET A 114 -19.07 -1.57 -17.71
N ASP A 115 -20.34 -1.18 -17.64
CA ASP A 115 -21.45 -2.11 -17.85
C ASP A 115 -21.66 -2.48 -19.32
N GLU A 116 -21.37 -1.56 -20.25
CA GLU A 116 -21.35 -1.87 -21.69
C GLU A 116 -20.18 -2.80 -22.03
N ALA A 117 -18.99 -2.55 -21.49
CA ALA A 117 -17.83 -3.40 -21.66
C ALA A 117 -18.09 -4.84 -21.15
N ARG A 118 -18.71 -4.97 -19.97
CA ARG A 118 -19.08 -6.30 -19.41
C ARG A 118 -20.07 -7.04 -20.27
N ARG A 119 -21.09 -6.37 -20.80
CA ARG A 119 -22.08 -6.98 -21.72
C ARG A 119 -21.45 -7.36 -23.06
N ALA A 120 -20.56 -6.55 -23.59
CA ALA A 120 -19.84 -6.88 -24.81
C ALA A 120 -18.94 -8.13 -24.62
N ILE A 121 -18.24 -8.22 -23.48
CA ILE A 121 -17.47 -9.41 -23.12
C ILE A 121 -18.38 -10.63 -22.99
N GLN A 122 -19.51 -10.52 -22.28
CA GLN A 122 -20.47 -11.62 -22.11
C GLN A 122 -20.93 -12.14 -23.47
N ALA A 123 -21.32 -11.26 -24.38
CA ALA A 123 -21.76 -11.64 -25.72
C ALA A 123 -20.63 -12.28 -26.54
N ALA A 124 -19.40 -11.73 -26.47
CA ALA A 124 -18.25 -12.26 -27.21
C ALA A 124 -17.83 -13.66 -26.72
N LEU A 125 -17.93 -13.92 -25.43
CA LEU A 125 -17.61 -15.23 -24.83
C LEU A 125 -18.74 -16.25 -24.98
N GLY A 126 -19.96 -15.81 -25.27
CA GLY A 126 -21.16 -16.65 -25.22
C GLY A 126 -21.46 -17.12 -23.80
N ALA A 127 -21.19 -16.26 -22.80
CA ALA A 127 -21.38 -16.62 -21.40
C ALA A 127 -22.86 -16.54 -21.01
N GLU A 128 -23.37 -17.60 -20.41
CA GLU A 128 -24.76 -17.69 -19.97
C GLU A 128 -24.98 -17.07 -18.62
N TYR A 129 -24.00 -17.19 -17.71
CA TYR A 129 -24.07 -16.60 -16.39
C TYR A 129 -22.88 -15.66 -16.17
N THR A 130 -23.13 -14.60 -15.40
CA THR A 130 -22.11 -13.57 -15.10
C THR A 130 -22.22 -13.08 -13.67
N MET A 131 -21.06 -12.82 -13.06
CA MET A 131 -20.94 -12.14 -11.76
C MET A 131 -19.97 -11.00 -11.90
N PHE A 132 -20.43 -9.75 -11.80
CA PHE A 132 -19.60 -8.59 -12.01
C PHE A 132 -18.83 -8.16 -10.75
N SER A 133 -17.58 -7.81 -10.93
CA SER A 133 -16.70 -7.20 -9.92
C SER A 133 -16.45 -5.73 -10.25
N LYS A 134 -15.71 -5.01 -9.39
CA LYS A 134 -15.36 -3.61 -9.65
C LYS A 134 -14.54 -3.41 -10.93
N VAL A 135 -13.69 -4.35 -11.28
CA VAL A 135 -12.68 -4.25 -12.36
C VAL A 135 -12.88 -5.27 -13.48
N GLY A 136 -14.04 -5.92 -13.57
CA GLY A 136 -14.31 -6.95 -14.58
C GLY A 136 -15.45 -7.88 -14.18
N GLY A 137 -15.27 -9.18 -14.31
CA GLY A 137 -16.30 -10.16 -13.93
C GLY A 137 -15.85 -11.59 -14.09
N HIS A 138 -16.66 -12.48 -13.51
CA HIS A 138 -16.61 -13.93 -13.70
C HIS A 138 -17.70 -14.30 -14.69
N TYR A 139 -17.36 -15.12 -15.68
CA TYR A 139 -18.23 -15.52 -16.77
C TYR A 139 -18.29 -17.05 -16.79
N ALA A 140 -19.51 -17.62 -16.78
CA ALA A 140 -19.70 -19.05 -16.94
C ALA A 140 -20.07 -19.33 -18.41
N ILE A 141 -19.19 -20.04 -19.10
CA ILE A 141 -19.41 -20.48 -20.49
C ILE A 141 -19.70 -21.97 -20.51
N PRO A 142 -20.57 -22.46 -21.43
CA PRO A 142 -20.85 -23.87 -21.51
C PRO A 142 -19.59 -24.70 -21.74
N TRP A 143 -19.53 -25.88 -21.14
CA TRP A 143 -18.46 -26.83 -21.38
C TRP A 143 -18.46 -27.26 -22.84
N PRO A 144 -17.31 -27.34 -23.54
CA PRO A 144 -17.27 -27.76 -24.93
C PRO A 144 -17.86 -29.15 -25.09
N ALA A 145 -18.76 -29.34 -26.09
CA ALA A 145 -19.28 -30.64 -26.41
C ALA A 145 -18.12 -31.58 -26.78
N SER A 146 -17.99 -32.71 -26.10
CA SER A 146 -17.04 -33.76 -26.49
C SER A 146 -17.51 -34.39 -27.80
N GLU A 147 -16.63 -34.50 -28.79
CA GLU A 147 -16.86 -35.29 -29.99
C GLU A 147 -16.82 -36.78 -29.58
N GLY A 148 -17.90 -37.30 -29.03
CA GLY A 148 -18.06 -38.72 -28.68
C GLY A 148 -19.31 -38.96 -27.84
N PRO A 149 -19.97 -40.12 -27.96
CA PRO A 149 -21.14 -40.46 -27.16
C PRO A 149 -20.70 -40.64 -25.70
N VAL A 150 -20.90 -39.64 -24.85
CA VAL A 150 -20.83 -39.80 -23.40
C VAL A 150 -22.22 -40.22 -22.94
N GLU A 151 -22.42 -41.52 -22.80
CA GLU A 151 -23.51 -42.06 -22.02
C GLU A 151 -23.24 -41.75 -20.54
N THR A 152 -23.73 -40.62 -20.04
CA THR A 152 -23.84 -40.34 -18.62
C THR A 152 -25.31 -40.00 -18.34
N ASP A 153 -25.94 -40.88 -17.60
CA ASP A 153 -27.26 -40.69 -16.99
C ASP A 153 -27.16 -39.52 -15.99
N GLU A 154 -27.59 -38.37 -16.41
CA GLU A 154 -27.92 -37.09 -15.77
C GLU A 154 -27.27 -35.93 -16.51
N GLU A 155 -28.08 -35.22 -17.30
CA GLU A 155 -27.74 -33.98 -18.01
C GLU A 155 -27.58 -32.83 -17.02
N THR A 156 -26.55 -32.86 -16.18
CA THR A 156 -26.15 -31.65 -15.47
C THR A 156 -25.31 -30.80 -16.42
N GLU A 157 -25.84 -29.65 -16.81
CA GLU A 157 -25.09 -28.67 -17.62
C GLU A 157 -23.81 -28.25 -16.87
N ARG A 158 -22.65 -28.45 -17.50
CA ARG A 158 -21.36 -28.11 -16.97
C ARG A 158 -20.84 -26.80 -17.57
N TYR A 159 -20.19 -26.00 -16.76
CA TYR A 159 -19.68 -24.69 -17.17
C TYR A 159 -18.19 -24.55 -16.86
N ILE A 160 -17.54 -23.65 -17.59
CA ILE A 160 -16.16 -23.20 -17.35
C ILE A 160 -16.21 -21.78 -16.85
N GLN A 161 -15.55 -21.53 -15.72
CA GLN A 161 -15.38 -20.19 -15.20
C GLN A 161 -14.24 -19.47 -15.92
N VAL A 162 -14.54 -18.30 -16.50
CA VAL A 162 -13.57 -17.40 -17.11
C VAL A 162 -13.58 -16.08 -16.36
N ASP A 163 -12.45 -15.70 -15.81
CA ASP A 163 -12.27 -14.48 -15.02
C ASP A 163 -11.63 -13.40 -15.88
N ILE A 164 -12.38 -12.33 -16.14
CA ILE A 164 -11.90 -11.22 -16.96
C ILE A 164 -11.61 -10.01 -16.08
N THR A 165 -10.38 -9.51 -16.16
CA THR A 165 -9.97 -8.24 -15.55
C THR A 165 -9.77 -7.18 -16.63
N ILE A 166 -10.57 -6.11 -16.56
CA ILE A 166 -10.43 -4.93 -17.43
C ILE A 166 -9.43 -3.97 -16.78
N CYS A 167 -8.27 -3.82 -17.39
CA CYS A 167 -7.21 -2.96 -16.89
C CYS A 167 -7.36 -1.53 -17.46
N GLU A 168 -7.20 -0.53 -16.60
CA GLU A 168 -7.29 0.89 -16.97
C GLU A 168 -6.09 1.35 -17.83
N SER A 169 -4.97 0.65 -17.73
CA SER A 169 -3.74 0.96 -18.47
C SER A 169 -2.91 -0.28 -18.74
N LEU A 170 -2.00 -0.18 -19.72
CA LEU A 170 -1.02 -1.22 -20.01
C LEU A 170 -0.08 -1.45 -18.82
N GLN A 171 0.26 -0.40 -18.09
CA GLN A 171 1.08 -0.49 -16.88
C GLN A 171 0.39 -1.34 -15.80
N GLN A 172 -0.92 -1.11 -15.58
CA GLN A 172 -1.69 -1.94 -14.65
C GLN A 172 -1.76 -3.40 -15.12
N MET A 173 -2.00 -3.62 -16.42
CA MET A 173 -2.02 -4.96 -17.01
C MET A 173 -0.69 -5.69 -16.81
N HIS A 174 0.44 -5.05 -17.11
CA HIS A 174 1.78 -5.60 -16.88
C HIS A 174 2.00 -5.95 -15.40
N TRP A 175 1.55 -5.07 -14.49
CA TRP A 175 1.66 -5.31 -13.06
C TRP A 175 0.85 -6.54 -12.62
N VAL A 176 -0.38 -6.67 -13.09
CA VAL A 176 -1.23 -7.82 -12.73
C VAL A 176 -0.67 -9.11 -13.30
N LEU A 177 -0.23 -9.11 -14.57
CA LEU A 177 0.45 -10.26 -15.18
C LEU A 177 1.67 -10.67 -14.37
N PHE A 178 2.51 -9.72 -13.99
CA PHE A 178 3.69 -9.94 -13.16
C PHE A 178 3.33 -10.55 -11.79
N LYS A 179 2.35 -10.02 -11.11
CA LYS A 179 1.98 -10.48 -9.76
C LYS A 179 1.28 -11.84 -9.74
N HIS A 180 0.62 -12.21 -10.83
CA HIS A 180 -0.11 -13.46 -10.95
C HIS A 180 0.70 -14.56 -11.67
N ALA A 181 1.84 -14.22 -12.29
CA ALA A 181 2.71 -15.19 -12.93
C ALA A 181 3.22 -16.26 -11.97
N HIS A 182 3.38 -17.46 -12.50
CA HIS A 182 3.95 -18.64 -11.84
C HIS A 182 3.19 -19.10 -10.60
N GLY A 183 1.88 -18.85 -10.53
CA GLY A 183 1.03 -19.33 -9.46
C GLY A 183 1.39 -18.79 -8.07
N ASP A 184 1.96 -19.65 -7.21
CA ASP A 184 2.27 -19.28 -5.81
C ASP A 184 3.61 -18.55 -5.62
N LEU A 185 4.38 -18.28 -6.68
CA LEU A 185 5.71 -17.66 -6.57
C LEU A 185 5.69 -16.37 -5.74
N TRP A 186 4.74 -15.47 -6.00
CA TRP A 186 4.62 -14.23 -5.22
C TRP A 186 4.12 -14.43 -3.78
N SER A 187 3.52 -15.57 -3.47
CA SER A 187 3.23 -15.93 -2.08
C SER A 187 4.51 -16.32 -1.34
N ILE A 188 5.42 -17.03 -2.02
CA ILE A 188 6.73 -17.43 -1.52
C ILE A 188 7.63 -16.19 -1.39
N LEU A 189 7.83 -15.40 -2.46
CA LEU A 189 8.63 -14.17 -2.42
C LEU A 189 8.11 -13.20 -1.37
N GLY A 190 6.79 -13.07 -1.23
CA GLY A 190 6.18 -12.24 -0.19
C GLY A 190 6.54 -12.69 1.23
N SER A 191 6.73 -13.99 1.47
CA SER A 191 7.20 -14.49 2.77
C SER A 191 8.67 -14.18 3.02
N ILE A 192 9.50 -14.20 1.95
CA ILE A 192 10.94 -13.89 2.01
C ILE A 192 11.17 -12.40 2.30
N ILE A 193 10.44 -11.49 1.60
CA ILE A 193 10.71 -10.05 1.68
C ILE A 193 10.06 -9.35 2.88
N LYS A 194 9.02 -9.97 3.47
CA LYS A 194 8.23 -9.36 4.56
C LYS A 194 9.04 -9.04 5.83
N PRO A 195 10.00 -9.87 6.28
CA PRO A 195 10.86 -9.55 7.43
C PRO A 195 11.69 -8.27 7.22
N TYR A 196 12.01 -7.93 5.99
CA TYR A 196 12.81 -6.76 5.59
C TYR A 196 11.97 -5.50 5.36
N MET A 197 10.78 -5.42 5.95
CA MET A 197 9.82 -4.30 5.79
C MET A 197 9.38 -4.05 4.35
N LEU A 198 9.58 -5.00 3.44
CA LEU A 198 9.12 -4.92 2.06
C LEU A 198 7.75 -5.58 1.90
N THR A 199 6.94 -5.05 0.99
CA THR A 199 5.68 -5.67 0.57
C THR A 199 5.34 -5.30 -0.86
N ALA A 200 4.95 -6.28 -1.66
CA ALA A 200 4.41 -6.05 -3.00
C ALA A 200 2.88 -6.26 -2.95
N ASP A 201 2.13 -5.23 -3.29
CA ASP A 201 0.66 -5.29 -3.32
C ASP A 201 0.09 -5.36 -4.76
N GLY A 202 -1.10 -4.79 -5.00
CA GLY A 202 -1.78 -4.82 -6.29
C GLY A 202 -1.16 -3.92 -7.37
N HIS A 203 -0.16 -3.06 -7.10
CA HIS A 203 0.33 -2.09 -8.07
C HIS A 203 1.77 -1.60 -7.87
N ALA A 204 2.47 -1.96 -6.78
CA ALA A 204 3.86 -1.53 -6.53
C ALA A 204 4.58 -2.39 -5.49
N LEU A 205 5.91 -2.24 -5.43
CA LEU A 205 6.71 -2.63 -4.28
C LEU A 205 6.77 -1.45 -3.31
N PHE A 206 6.54 -1.72 -2.02
CA PHE A 206 6.55 -0.73 -0.96
C PHE A 206 7.56 -1.08 0.12
N LEU A 207 8.17 -0.04 0.67
CA LEU A 207 8.85 -0.09 1.96
C LEU A 207 7.85 0.29 3.06
N ARG A 208 7.78 -0.51 4.12
CA ARG A 208 6.93 -0.23 5.28
C ARG A 208 7.73 0.50 6.35
N ASN A 209 7.11 1.49 6.97
CA ASN A 209 7.69 2.17 8.13
C ASN A 209 7.11 1.56 9.41
N PRO A 210 7.90 0.78 10.20
CA PRO A 210 7.41 0.10 11.39
C PRO A 210 6.95 1.08 12.48
N ASP A 211 7.59 2.24 12.61
CA ASP A 211 7.22 3.27 13.60
C ASP A 211 5.82 3.85 13.36
N ILE A 212 5.39 3.88 12.10
CA ILE A 212 4.06 4.34 11.71
C ILE A 212 3.06 3.18 11.74
N GLU A 213 3.46 2.00 11.26
CA GLU A 213 2.57 0.84 11.08
C GLU A 213 1.90 0.38 12.38
N ARG A 214 2.55 0.55 13.54
CA ARG A 214 1.99 0.25 14.86
C ARG A 214 0.76 1.09 15.24
N PHE A 215 0.50 2.19 14.52
CA PHE A 215 -0.64 3.05 14.78
C PHE A 215 -1.72 2.85 13.72
N GLU A 216 -2.84 2.23 14.09
CA GLU A 216 -3.92 1.88 13.15
C GLU A 216 -4.42 3.09 12.36
N LYS A 217 -4.57 4.26 13.01
CA LYS A 217 -5.00 5.52 12.37
C LYS A 217 -4.10 5.95 11.20
N TYR A 218 -2.81 5.63 11.25
CA TYR A 218 -1.79 6.08 10.29
C TYR A 218 -1.23 4.94 9.43
N LYS A 219 -1.73 3.72 9.58
CA LYS A 219 -1.20 2.52 8.95
C LYS A 219 -1.16 2.59 7.42
N SER A 220 -2.10 3.29 6.79
CA SER A 220 -2.09 3.53 5.35
C SER A 220 -0.88 4.36 4.90
N LEU A 221 -0.42 5.30 5.74
CA LEU A 221 0.74 6.15 5.47
C LEU A 221 2.08 5.44 5.72
N ALA A 222 2.05 4.27 6.37
CA ALA A 222 3.26 3.50 6.66
C ALA A 222 3.90 2.87 5.41
N ARG A 223 3.21 2.86 4.27
CA ARG A 223 3.67 2.26 3.01
C ARG A 223 4.19 3.32 2.06
N ILE A 224 5.47 3.25 1.76
CA ILE A 224 6.14 4.18 0.86
C ILE A 224 6.47 3.43 -0.42
N CYS A 225 5.94 3.90 -1.55
CA CYS A 225 6.15 3.30 -2.85
C CYS A 225 7.63 3.38 -3.24
N LEU A 226 8.22 2.26 -3.60
CA LEU A 226 9.58 2.17 -4.12
C LEU A 226 9.58 2.27 -5.64
N THR A 227 8.88 1.33 -6.29
CA THR A 227 8.76 1.28 -7.73
C THR A 227 7.52 0.49 -8.16
N ARG A 228 7.05 0.79 -9.37
CA ARG A 228 5.99 0.06 -10.08
C ARG A 228 6.53 -0.75 -11.25
N ASP A 229 7.84 -0.70 -11.47
CA ASP A 229 8.50 -1.44 -12.54
C ASP A 229 8.85 -2.87 -12.09
N PRO A 230 8.27 -3.91 -12.70
CA PRO A 230 8.59 -5.30 -12.41
C PRO A 230 10.07 -5.65 -12.51
N ALA A 231 10.77 -5.13 -13.53
CA ALA A 231 12.18 -5.42 -13.73
C ALA A 231 13.03 -4.81 -12.61
N GLU A 232 12.76 -3.58 -12.21
CA GLU A 232 13.45 -2.94 -11.08
C GLU A 232 13.23 -3.70 -9.77
N ILE A 233 12.04 -4.26 -9.57
CA ILE A 233 11.74 -5.08 -8.38
C ILE A 233 12.59 -6.34 -8.37
N LEU A 234 12.59 -7.09 -9.47
CA LEU A 234 13.37 -8.32 -9.58
C LEU A 234 14.88 -8.04 -9.38
N LEU A 235 15.41 -7.00 -10.02
CA LEU A 235 16.80 -6.57 -9.85
C LEU A 235 17.10 -6.16 -8.40
N PHE A 236 16.19 -5.46 -7.72
CA PHE A 236 16.37 -5.10 -6.31
C PHE A 236 16.39 -6.33 -5.40
N LEU A 237 15.60 -7.34 -5.74
CA LEU A 237 15.55 -8.62 -5.02
C LEU A 237 16.69 -9.57 -5.42
N GLY A 238 17.55 -9.20 -6.40
CA GLY A 238 18.63 -10.05 -6.90
C GLY A 238 18.13 -11.23 -7.74
N LEU A 239 16.96 -11.09 -8.36
CA LEU A 239 16.33 -12.11 -9.18
C LEU A 239 16.60 -11.87 -10.67
N ASP A 240 16.75 -12.94 -11.44
CA ASP A 240 16.95 -12.88 -12.87
C ASP A 240 15.64 -12.50 -13.60
N VAL A 241 15.67 -11.36 -14.29
CA VAL A 241 14.51 -10.79 -15.01
C VAL A 241 14.13 -11.65 -16.23
N ALA A 242 15.15 -12.14 -16.97
CA ALA A 242 14.90 -12.94 -18.16
C ALA A 242 14.28 -14.29 -17.78
N ARG A 243 14.83 -14.95 -16.76
CA ARG A 243 14.28 -16.23 -16.26
C ARG A 243 12.85 -16.08 -15.72
N TYR A 244 12.53 -14.94 -15.10
CA TYR A 244 11.17 -14.65 -14.66
C TYR A 244 10.14 -14.60 -15.81
N SER A 245 10.57 -14.19 -16.99
CA SER A 245 9.69 -14.07 -18.16
C SER A 245 9.39 -15.40 -18.85
N GLU A 246 10.05 -16.47 -18.43
CA GLU A 246 9.91 -17.82 -18.99
C GLU A 246 9.14 -18.75 -18.04
N PRO A 247 8.29 -19.64 -18.52
CA PRO A 247 7.65 -20.64 -17.65
C PRO A 247 8.67 -21.53 -16.95
N PHE A 248 8.42 -21.90 -15.71
CA PHE A 248 9.18 -22.92 -15.01
C PHE A 248 8.65 -24.31 -15.41
N ALA A 249 9.55 -25.24 -15.74
CA ALA A 249 9.15 -26.60 -16.10
C ALA A 249 8.67 -27.39 -14.86
N THR A 250 9.29 -27.15 -13.70
CA THR A 250 8.98 -27.85 -12.45
C THR A 250 8.83 -26.89 -11.29
N ARG A 251 8.12 -27.31 -10.24
CA ARG A 251 8.04 -26.58 -8.97
C ARG A 251 9.42 -26.43 -8.32
N GLN A 252 10.29 -27.42 -8.47
CA GLN A 252 11.65 -27.35 -7.99
C GLN A 252 12.42 -26.18 -8.63
N GLU A 253 12.34 -25.97 -9.94
CA GLU A 253 12.94 -24.82 -10.60
C GLU A 253 12.39 -23.47 -10.09
N MET A 254 11.07 -23.39 -9.89
CA MET A 254 10.44 -22.20 -9.32
C MET A 254 10.92 -21.94 -7.90
N TYR A 255 11.12 -22.98 -7.09
CA TYR A 255 11.67 -22.83 -5.73
C TYR A 255 13.13 -22.40 -5.75
N GLU A 256 13.96 -22.98 -6.61
CA GLU A 256 15.34 -22.55 -6.79
C GLU A 256 15.42 -21.08 -7.22
N TYR A 257 14.54 -20.66 -8.14
CA TYR A 257 14.44 -19.27 -8.52
C TYR A 257 14.04 -18.39 -7.32
N ALA A 258 13.04 -18.75 -6.54
CA ALA A 258 12.65 -17.99 -5.35
C ALA A 258 13.79 -17.93 -4.31
N ALA A 259 14.53 -19.04 -4.13
CA ALA A 259 15.67 -19.14 -3.23
C ALA A 259 16.91 -18.36 -3.70
N SER A 260 16.99 -18.04 -5.00
CA SER A 260 18.03 -17.16 -5.54
C SER A 260 17.89 -15.72 -5.05
N CYS A 261 16.68 -15.31 -4.58
CA CYS A 261 16.45 -14.02 -3.96
C CYS A 261 17.52 -13.71 -2.91
N ARG A 262 18.18 -12.55 -3.03
CA ARG A 262 19.30 -12.16 -2.15
C ARG A 262 18.89 -12.05 -0.67
N LEU A 263 17.61 -11.86 -0.42
CA LEU A 263 17.04 -11.76 0.93
C LEU A 263 16.64 -13.13 1.50
N PHE A 264 16.69 -14.21 0.69
CA PHE A 264 16.42 -15.54 1.19
C PHE A 264 17.65 -16.11 1.86
N ARG A 265 17.46 -16.59 3.06
CA ARG A 265 18.48 -17.32 3.82
C ARG A 265 17.87 -18.42 4.66
N ILE A 266 18.65 -19.41 4.99
CA ILE A 266 18.29 -20.49 5.90
C ILE A 266 19.16 -20.39 7.14
N HIS A 267 18.55 -20.43 8.31
CA HIS A 267 19.27 -20.55 9.56
C HIS A 267 19.67 -22.04 9.77
N PRO A 268 20.89 -22.34 10.24
CA PRO A 268 21.32 -23.72 10.44
C PRO A 268 20.47 -24.46 11.49
N ASP A 269 20.04 -23.77 12.53
CA ASP A 269 19.19 -24.37 13.57
C ASP A 269 17.73 -24.46 13.13
N ALA A 270 17.14 -25.64 13.26
CA ALA A 270 15.76 -25.90 12.85
C ALA A 270 14.74 -25.10 13.70
N ASP A 271 15.05 -24.88 14.97
CA ASP A 271 14.20 -24.18 15.94
C ASP A 271 14.47 -22.67 15.99
N TYR A 272 15.40 -22.17 15.16
CA TYR A 272 15.64 -20.74 15.05
C TYR A 272 14.47 -20.08 14.36
N GLU A 273 13.60 -19.49 15.14
CA GLU A 273 12.68 -18.45 14.63
C GLU A 273 13.47 -17.15 14.62
N GLU A 274 13.60 -16.51 13.44
CA GLU A 274 14.09 -15.13 13.41
C GLU A 274 13.29 -14.34 14.43
N PRO A 275 13.95 -13.70 15.43
CA PRO A 275 13.22 -12.89 16.38
C PRO A 275 12.35 -11.92 15.57
N GLU A 276 11.03 -11.91 15.83
CA GLU A 276 10.23 -10.78 15.37
C GLU A 276 11.04 -9.57 15.79
N GLN A 277 11.55 -8.81 14.83
CA GLN A 277 12.39 -7.66 15.12
C GLN A 277 11.52 -6.75 15.95
N VAL A 278 11.66 -6.90 17.26
CA VAL A 278 11.00 -6.06 18.26
C VAL A 278 11.65 -4.72 18.07
N ASP A 279 10.87 -3.75 17.63
CA ASP A 279 11.34 -2.39 17.48
C ASP A 279 12.05 -1.99 18.76
N PRO A 280 13.35 -1.68 18.74
CA PRO A 280 13.98 -1.09 19.89
C PRO A 280 13.21 0.20 20.16
N VAL A 281 12.74 0.39 21.36
CA VAL A 281 12.22 1.66 21.84
C VAL A 281 13.34 2.69 21.61
N GLY A 282 13.18 3.55 20.59
CA GLY A 282 14.26 4.40 20.07
C GLY A 282 14.94 3.79 18.83
N SER A 283 14.16 3.55 17.75
CA SER A 283 14.71 3.13 16.44
C SER A 283 15.89 4.03 16.04
N PRO A 284 17.04 3.46 15.56
CA PRO A 284 18.16 4.24 15.03
C PRO A 284 17.74 5.18 13.88
N ILE A 285 16.64 4.89 13.21
CA ILE A 285 16.03 5.78 12.21
C ILE A 285 15.56 7.07 12.88
N SER A 286 14.99 7.01 14.09
CA SER A 286 14.63 8.21 14.87
C SER A 286 15.84 9.09 15.20
N THR A 287 16.99 8.47 15.45
CA THR A 287 18.25 9.16 15.74
C THR A 287 18.93 9.65 14.45
N ALA A 288 18.86 8.88 13.36
CA ALA A 288 19.38 9.28 12.04
C ALA A 288 18.51 10.39 11.37
N LEU A 289 17.29 10.61 11.85
CA LEU A 289 16.38 11.67 11.44
C LEU A 289 16.58 12.97 12.23
N ALA A 290 17.41 12.99 13.28
CA ALA A 290 17.81 14.21 13.94
C ALA A 290 18.52 15.12 12.93
N LEU A 291 17.97 16.29 12.68
CA LEU A 291 18.63 17.33 11.90
C LEU A 291 19.93 17.71 12.61
N PRO A 292 21.04 17.96 11.89
CA PRO A 292 22.23 18.50 12.53
C PRO A 292 21.83 19.79 13.24
N SER A 293 22.08 19.85 14.54
CA SER A 293 21.95 21.09 15.32
C SER A 293 22.79 22.15 14.63
N THR A 294 22.19 23.31 14.45
CA THR A 294 22.80 24.56 13.93
C THR A 294 24.27 24.68 14.28
N GLY A 295 25.08 25.06 13.27
CA GLY A 295 26.51 25.17 13.34
C GLY A 295 27.04 26.07 14.50
N PRO A 296 28.35 26.02 14.75
CA PRO A 296 28.94 26.64 15.92
C PRO A 296 28.71 28.16 15.95
N ASP A 297 28.28 28.64 17.12
CA ASP A 297 28.16 30.03 17.46
C ASP A 297 29.55 30.74 17.32
N PRO A 298 29.71 31.74 16.46
CA PRO A 298 31.01 32.37 16.19
C PRO A 298 31.55 33.24 17.34
N THR A 299 30.92 33.24 18.53
CA THR A 299 31.28 34.14 19.65
C THR A 299 32.00 33.47 20.83
N LYS A 300 32.37 32.18 20.76
CA LYS A 300 33.14 31.51 21.82
C LYS A 300 34.56 31.17 21.38
N PRO A 301 35.59 31.53 22.19
CA PRO A 301 36.98 31.20 21.90
C PRO A 301 37.25 29.68 22.09
N PRO A 302 38.29 29.12 21.42
CA PRO A 302 38.56 27.67 21.42
C PRO A 302 39.11 27.24 22.78
N VAL A 303 38.49 26.17 23.33
CA VAL A 303 39.00 25.48 24.52
C VAL A 303 40.03 24.45 24.11
N SER A 304 41.23 24.60 24.66
CA SER A 304 42.40 23.74 24.50
C SER A 304 42.11 22.32 25.02
N THR A 305 42.37 21.31 24.18
CA THR A 305 42.33 19.90 24.56
C THR A 305 43.67 19.45 25.14
N ASN A 306 43.68 19.01 26.37
CA ASN A 306 44.71 18.12 26.92
C ASN A 306 44.07 16.86 27.48
N PRO A 307 44.72 15.68 27.32
CA PRO A 307 44.15 14.40 27.67
C PRO A 307 44.36 14.06 29.14
N VAL A 308 43.30 13.70 29.87
CA VAL A 308 43.39 13.14 31.22
C VAL A 308 42.74 11.75 31.29
N THR A 309 43.54 10.89 31.80
CA THR A 309 43.48 9.49 32.21
C THR A 309 42.21 9.06 32.97
N LEU A 310 41.89 7.79 32.82
CA LEU A 310 40.94 6.99 33.60
C LEU A 310 40.94 7.23 35.09
N ALA A 311 39.75 7.34 35.70
CA ALA A 311 39.49 6.93 37.06
C ALA A 311 38.05 6.42 37.23
N THR A 312 37.95 5.29 37.91
CA THR A 312 36.80 4.44 38.22
C THR A 312 35.84 5.01 39.24
N SER A 313 34.50 4.81 38.97
CA SER A 313 33.36 4.58 39.90
C SER A 313 33.08 5.47 41.11
N PRO A 314 31.87 5.59 41.68
CA PRO A 314 30.85 4.51 41.82
C PRO A 314 29.36 4.92 41.62
N LYS A 315 28.58 3.91 41.54
CA LYS A 315 27.14 3.70 41.56
C LYS A 315 26.28 4.58 42.47
N GLU A 316 25.08 4.97 41.97
CA GLU A 316 23.84 4.93 42.72
C GLU A 316 22.65 4.50 41.84
N PRO A 317 21.64 3.81 42.38
CA PRO A 317 20.73 2.99 41.60
C PRO A 317 19.40 3.69 41.29
N LEU A 318 19.01 3.72 40.02
CA LEU A 318 17.64 4.01 39.64
C LEU A 318 16.76 2.79 39.82
N ALA A 319 15.64 2.99 40.48
CA ALA A 319 14.66 2.00 40.92
C ALA A 319 14.32 0.95 39.85
N VAL A 320 14.58 -0.28 40.20
CA VAL A 320 14.14 -1.47 39.49
C VAL A 320 12.65 -1.67 39.78
N PHE A 321 11.80 -1.59 38.78
CA PHE A 321 10.47 -2.18 38.86
C PHE A 321 10.67 -3.67 38.75
N GLU A 322 10.43 -4.36 39.86
CA GLU A 322 10.37 -5.83 39.92
C GLU A 322 9.23 -6.34 39.03
N VAL A 323 9.59 -6.99 37.93
CA VAL A 323 8.69 -7.85 37.18
C VAL A 323 8.75 -9.21 37.90
N GLU A 324 7.65 -9.59 38.55
CA GLU A 324 7.46 -10.96 39.08
C GLU A 324 7.68 -11.96 37.94
N THR A 325 8.81 -12.65 37.99
CA THR A 325 9.08 -13.84 37.20
C THR A 325 8.26 -15.00 37.78
N ARG A 326 7.13 -15.29 37.19
CA ARG A 326 6.50 -16.62 37.35
C ARG A 326 7.35 -17.62 36.56
N ASN A 327 8.09 -18.42 37.28
CA ASN A 327 8.66 -19.66 36.77
C ASN A 327 7.51 -20.63 36.47
N ASP A 328 7.13 -20.70 35.19
CA ASP A 328 6.32 -21.78 34.66
C ASP A 328 7.18 -22.46 33.59
N GLU A 329 7.78 -23.60 33.99
CA GLU A 329 8.46 -24.53 33.09
C GLU A 329 7.40 -25.24 32.25
N SER A 330 6.81 -24.55 31.28
CA SER A 330 6.00 -25.13 30.21
C SER A 330 6.78 -25.03 28.91
N GLU A 331 6.79 -26.10 28.13
CA GLU A 331 7.37 -26.22 26.80
C GLU A 331 7.21 -24.91 25.98
N PRO A 332 8.20 -24.47 25.17
CA PRO A 332 8.11 -23.26 24.40
C PRO A 332 6.87 -23.34 23.50
N ALA A 333 5.86 -22.56 23.85
CA ALA A 333 4.60 -22.53 23.12
C ALA A 333 4.89 -22.14 21.68
N ARG A 334 4.81 -23.08 20.72
CA ARG A 334 4.88 -22.82 19.28
C ARG A 334 3.96 -21.65 18.98
N LYS A 335 4.53 -20.49 18.61
CA LYS A 335 3.75 -19.31 18.25
C LYS A 335 2.74 -19.69 17.17
N LYS A 336 1.44 -19.51 17.44
CA LYS A 336 0.39 -19.85 16.48
C LYS A 336 0.54 -18.95 15.25
N LEU A 337 0.83 -19.55 14.10
CA LEU A 337 0.88 -18.85 12.80
C LEU A 337 -0.32 -17.90 12.63
N LYS A 338 -0.10 -16.72 12.05
CA LYS A 338 -1.18 -15.75 11.75
C LYS A 338 -2.26 -16.43 10.88
N ALA A 339 -3.51 -16.11 11.10
CA ALA A 339 -4.65 -16.74 10.41
C ALA A 339 -4.51 -16.78 8.87
N LYS A 340 -3.91 -15.72 8.28
CA LYS A 340 -3.63 -15.62 6.84
C LYS A 340 -2.61 -16.67 6.37
N ASP A 341 -1.55 -16.89 7.13
CA ASP A 341 -0.49 -17.84 6.76
C ASP A 341 -0.98 -19.29 6.96
N ARG A 342 -1.75 -19.57 8.03
CA ARG A 342 -2.45 -20.86 8.20
C ARG A 342 -3.39 -21.15 7.03
N ARG A 343 -4.15 -20.14 6.54
CA ARG A 343 -5.02 -20.30 5.38
C ARG A 343 -4.21 -20.62 4.12
N ARG A 344 -3.08 -19.92 3.88
CA ARG A 344 -2.20 -20.17 2.73
C ARG A 344 -1.65 -21.60 2.73
N LEU A 345 -1.11 -22.06 3.87
CA LEU A 345 -0.62 -23.45 4.00
C LEU A 345 -1.72 -24.47 3.71
N LYS A 346 -2.96 -24.22 4.17
CA LYS A 346 -4.08 -25.11 3.91
C LYS A 346 -4.52 -25.15 2.45
N THR A 347 -4.46 -24.01 1.75
CA THR A 347 -5.13 -23.81 0.47
C THR A 347 -4.18 -23.74 -0.73
N ARG A 348 -2.88 -23.53 -0.53
CA ARG A 348 -1.90 -23.33 -1.60
C ARG A 348 -0.84 -24.41 -1.54
N PHE A 349 -0.94 -25.37 -2.46
CA PHE A 349 -0.11 -26.57 -2.46
C PHE A 349 1.39 -26.22 -2.61
N ALA A 350 1.77 -25.43 -3.62
CA ALA A 350 3.17 -25.07 -3.84
C ALA A 350 3.76 -24.24 -2.70
N PHE A 351 2.96 -23.33 -2.09
CA PHE A 351 3.39 -22.57 -0.90
C PHE A 351 3.63 -23.49 0.31
N ARG A 352 2.78 -24.50 0.50
CA ARG A 352 2.96 -25.50 1.56
C ARG A 352 4.20 -26.35 1.31
N GLN A 353 4.38 -26.88 0.10
CA GLN A 353 5.56 -27.69 -0.27
C GLN A 353 6.87 -26.91 -0.12
N TRP A 354 6.88 -25.61 -0.43
CA TRP A 354 8.02 -24.73 -0.14
C TRP A 354 8.41 -24.78 1.34
N HIS A 355 7.45 -24.63 2.25
CA HIS A 355 7.72 -24.56 3.69
C HIS A 355 7.98 -25.90 4.34
N GLU A 356 7.29 -26.97 3.92
CA GLU A 356 7.33 -28.27 4.57
C GLU A 356 8.38 -29.22 3.96
N GLU A 357 8.77 -29.02 2.71
CA GLU A 357 9.70 -29.91 2.00
C GLU A 357 10.97 -29.19 1.53
N PHE A 358 10.86 -28.13 0.71
CA PHE A 358 12.00 -27.48 0.07
C PHE A 358 12.92 -26.79 1.11
N VAL A 359 12.39 -25.94 1.98
CA VAL A 359 13.19 -25.23 3.00
C VAL A 359 13.88 -26.20 3.95
N PRO A 360 13.19 -27.24 4.49
CA PRO A 360 13.84 -28.26 5.32
C PRO A 360 14.91 -29.07 4.56
N SER A 361 14.71 -29.37 3.26
CA SER A 361 15.73 -30.05 2.46
C SER A 361 16.98 -29.20 2.31
N CYS A 362 16.82 -27.93 1.92
CA CYS A 362 17.94 -27.01 1.82
C CYS A 362 18.72 -26.86 3.14
N ARG A 363 18.01 -26.91 4.29
CA ARG A 363 18.67 -26.88 5.62
C ARG A 363 19.53 -28.12 5.84
N ARG A 364 18.99 -29.30 5.58
CA ARG A 364 19.73 -30.58 5.70
C ARG A 364 20.95 -30.63 4.79
N GLU A 365 20.85 -30.01 3.62
CA GLU A 365 21.91 -29.97 2.60
C GLU A 365 22.91 -28.83 2.81
N GLY A 366 22.69 -27.96 3.82
CA GLY A 366 23.55 -26.81 4.08
C GLY A 366 23.51 -25.72 2.99
N ARG A 367 22.40 -25.61 2.26
CA ARG A 367 22.23 -24.65 1.17
C ARG A 367 21.66 -23.32 1.70
N PHE A 368 22.00 -22.24 1.00
CA PHE A 368 21.53 -20.88 1.29
C PHE A 368 21.84 -20.38 2.72
N LEU A 369 22.93 -20.88 3.30
CA LEU A 369 23.49 -20.38 4.56
C LEU A 369 24.22 -19.05 4.28
N ARG A 370 23.46 -17.98 4.06
CA ARG A 370 23.99 -16.66 3.76
C ARG A 370 24.15 -15.84 5.04
N GLU A 371 25.10 -14.89 5.01
CA GLU A 371 25.25 -13.91 6.08
C GLU A 371 23.93 -13.16 6.32
N PRO A 372 23.57 -12.89 7.58
CA PRO A 372 22.35 -12.16 7.88
C PRO A 372 22.45 -10.72 7.38
N ILE A 373 21.42 -10.31 6.65
CA ILE A 373 21.19 -8.91 6.30
C ILE A 373 20.04 -8.38 7.17
N THR A 374 20.17 -7.17 7.66
CA THR A 374 19.14 -6.55 8.51
C THR A 374 18.12 -5.79 7.67
N TRP A 375 16.92 -5.60 8.21
CA TRP A 375 15.91 -4.76 7.56
C TRP A 375 16.35 -3.30 7.45
N LEU A 376 17.22 -2.81 8.36
CA LEU A 376 17.80 -1.47 8.30
C LEU A 376 18.74 -1.32 7.09
N GLU A 377 19.61 -2.29 6.84
CA GLU A 377 20.50 -2.30 5.67
C GLU A 377 19.68 -2.31 4.37
N VAL A 378 18.63 -3.14 4.29
CA VAL A 378 17.72 -3.16 3.13
C VAL A 378 16.98 -1.82 2.97
N THR A 379 16.60 -1.17 4.09
CA THR A 379 15.97 0.15 4.07
C THR A 379 16.93 1.23 3.55
N GLU A 380 18.19 1.24 4.03
CA GLU A 380 19.20 2.18 3.58
C GLU A 380 19.54 2.00 2.09
N GLU A 381 19.61 0.77 1.63
CA GLU A 381 19.80 0.45 0.21
C GLU A 381 18.60 0.92 -0.64
N ALA A 382 17.36 0.69 -0.15
CA ALA A 382 16.17 1.21 -0.81
C ALA A 382 16.17 2.73 -0.90
N PHE A 383 16.63 3.44 0.15
CA PHE A 383 16.79 4.88 0.13
C PHE A 383 17.77 5.35 -0.95
N GLY A 384 18.90 4.65 -1.12
CA GLY A 384 19.88 4.98 -2.16
C GLY A 384 19.37 4.70 -3.56
N ARG A 385 18.77 3.50 -3.77
CA ARG A 385 18.34 3.05 -5.09
C ARG A 385 17.13 3.81 -5.64
N PHE A 386 16.12 4.07 -4.79
CA PHE A 386 14.84 4.66 -5.20
C PHE A 386 14.68 6.13 -4.82
N TYR A 387 15.71 6.74 -4.24
CA TYR A 387 15.76 8.16 -3.85
C TYR A 387 14.61 8.61 -2.94
N ILE A 388 14.03 7.70 -2.15
CA ILE A 388 12.84 7.94 -1.34
C ILE A 388 13.11 8.49 0.06
N ARG A 389 14.37 8.66 0.48
CA ARG A 389 14.73 9.12 1.83
C ARG A 389 14.05 10.44 2.24
N PRO A 390 13.97 11.49 1.37
CA PRO A 390 13.27 12.72 1.73
C PRO A 390 11.78 12.49 1.99
N TRP A 391 11.13 11.68 1.13
CA TRP A 391 9.72 11.34 1.28
C TRP A 391 9.45 10.52 2.56
N TYR A 392 10.28 9.51 2.82
CA TYR A 392 10.20 8.71 4.05
C TYR A 392 10.28 9.58 5.31
N LYS A 393 11.25 10.55 5.34
CA LYS A 393 11.40 11.50 6.44
C LYS A 393 10.18 12.40 6.59
N ARG A 394 9.67 12.93 5.50
CA ARG A 394 8.49 13.80 5.49
C ARG A 394 7.27 13.08 6.07
N VAL A 395 6.93 11.89 5.55
CA VAL A 395 5.80 11.10 6.05
C VAL A 395 5.96 10.78 7.54
N HIS A 396 7.16 10.39 7.96
CA HIS A 396 7.43 10.13 9.38
C HIS A 396 7.17 11.38 10.23
N LEU A 397 7.71 12.54 9.85
CA LEU A 397 7.53 13.80 10.55
C LEU A 397 6.05 14.23 10.61
N ASP A 398 5.32 14.08 9.52
CA ASP A 398 3.90 14.43 9.45
C ASP A 398 3.05 13.56 10.39
N VAL A 399 3.38 12.26 10.51
CA VAL A 399 2.71 11.38 11.48
C VAL A 399 3.09 11.73 12.92
N VAL A 400 4.37 12.03 13.20
CA VAL A 400 4.82 12.45 14.54
C VAL A 400 4.10 13.75 14.93
N ARG A 401 3.99 14.70 14.01
CA ARG A 401 3.28 15.97 14.19
C ARG A 401 1.79 15.76 14.50
N SER A 402 1.10 14.97 13.67
CA SER A 402 -0.32 14.66 13.84
C SER A 402 -0.61 13.95 15.17
N ARG A 403 0.26 13.02 15.58
CA ARG A 403 0.14 12.35 16.88
C ARG A 403 0.37 13.29 18.07
N GLY A 404 1.34 14.21 17.93
CA GLY A 404 1.56 15.26 18.92
C GLY A 404 0.32 16.13 19.10
N GLU A 405 -0.31 16.52 17.98
CA GLU A 405 -1.55 17.29 18.00
C GLU A 405 -2.72 16.52 18.65
N ASP A 406 -2.90 15.24 18.31
CA ASP A 406 -3.95 14.40 18.92
C ASP A 406 -3.80 14.32 20.47
N ARG A 407 -2.55 14.18 20.97
CA ARG A 407 -2.26 14.16 22.41
C ARG A 407 -2.58 15.49 23.07
N VAL A 408 -2.03 16.57 22.51
CA VAL A 408 -2.26 17.92 23.04
C VAL A 408 -3.74 18.27 23.04
N LEU A 409 -4.48 17.89 21.99
CA LEU A 409 -5.94 18.07 21.93
C LEU A 409 -6.64 17.32 23.07
N ALA A 410 -6.29 16.05 23.29
CA ALA A 410 -6.87 15.26 24.39
C ALA A 410 -6.60 15.90 25.76
N ASP A 411 -5.38 16.38 26.00
CA ASP A 411 -4.99 17.05 27.24
C ASP A 411 -5.78 18.37 27.42
N VAL A 412 -5.88 19.19 26.38
CA VAL A 412 -6.68 20.44 26.39
C VAL A 412 -8.13 20.16 26.71
N LEU A 413 -8.74 19.17 26.06
CA LEU A 413 -10.13 18.81 26.30
C LEU A 413 -10.35 18.32 27.74
N LYS A 414 -9.44 17.52 28.28
CA LYS A 414 -9.45 17.05 29.67
C LYS A 414 -9.32 18.21 30.65
N THR A 415 -8.42 19.15 30.37
CA THR A 415 -8.22 20.37 31.17
C THR A 415 -9.52 21.20 31.23
N ILE A 416 -10.19 21.39 30.08
CA ILE A 416 -11.45 22.14 30.04
C ILE A 416 -12.57 21.35 30.75
N ASP A 417 -12.59 20.04 30.68
CA ASP A 417 -13.59 19.22 31.41
C ASP A 417 -13.45 19.33 32.93
N ASN A 418 -12.21 19.52 33.41
CA ASN A 418 -11.94 19.79 34.83
C ASN A 418 -12.32 21.23 35.26
N ILE A 419 -12.01 22.24 34.40
CA ILE A 419 -12.27 23.66 34.72
C ILE A 419 -13.76 23.98 34.59
N VAL A 420 -14.42 23.45 33.54
CA VAL A 420 -15.85 23.66 33.25
C VAL A 420 -16.53 22.30 33.14
N PRO A 421 -16.81 21.63 34.26
CA PRO A 421 -17.53 20.35 34.26
C PRO A 421 -18.86 20.44 33.55
N ALA A 422 -19.28 19.35 32.89
CA ALA A 422 -20.60 19.26 32.29
C ALA A 422 -21.69 19.28 33.38
N ASP A 423 -22.70 20.13 33.17
CA ASP A 423 -23.92 20.15 33.97
C ASP A 423 -25.14 20.11 33.03
N PRO A 424 -25.78 18.97 32.87
CA PRO A 424 -26.92 18.83 31.96
C PRO A 424 -28.10 19.78 32.32
N ALA A 425 -28.22 20.21 33.58
CA ALA A 425 -29.25 21.12 34.04
C ALA A 425 -28.95 22.60 33.68
N ASP A 426 -27.69 22.95 33.46
CA ASP A 426 -27.25 24.30 33.06
C ASP A 426 -26.94 24.37 31.55
N THR A 427 -27.93 24.70 30.76
CA THR A 427 -27.83 24.85 29.31
C THR A 427 -26.80 25.89 28.90
N LYS A 428 -26.70 27.04 29.64
CA LYS A 428 -25.71 28.10 29.32
C LYS A 428 -24.28 27.63 29.53
N ARG A 429 -24.03 26.91 30.63
CA ARG A 429 -22.74 26.31 30.92
C ARG A 429 -22.36 25.25 29.88
N CYS A 430 -23.31 24.42 29.43
CA CYS A 430 -23.07 23.46 28.35
C CYS A 430 -22.73 24.15 27.03
N GLN A 431 -23.44 25.23 26.67
CA GLN A 431 -23.13 26.01 25.46
C GLN A 431 -21.75 26.69 25.55
N PHE A 432 -21.42 27.30 26.67
CA PHE A 432 -20.13 27.92 26.92
C PHE A 432 -19.00 26.89 26.79
N ARG A 433 -19.12 25.74 27.46
CA ARG A 433 -18.13 24.62 27.37
C ARG A 433 -17.94 24.14 25.93
N GLY A 434 -19.04 23.94 25.18
CA GLY A 434 -19.00 23.52 23.79
C GLY A 434 -18.33 24.57 22.89
N GLY A 435 -18.69 25.84 23.07
CA GLY A 435 -18.08 26.98 22.37
C GLY A 435 -16.59 27.10 22.64
N LEU A 436 -16.22 27.03 23.92
CA LEU A 436 -14.81 27.08 24.36
C LEU A 436 -13.96 25.97 23.76
N LYS A 437 -14.40 24.69 23.80
CA LYS A 437 -13.70 23.55 23.21
C LYS A 437 -13.48 23.75 21.70
N LYS A 438 -14.51 24.21 20.99
CA LYS A 438 -14.45 24.48 19.56
C LYS A 438 -13.48 25.63 19.23
N ALA A 439 -13.54 26.72 19.99
CA ALA A 439 -12.68 27.88 19.78
C ALA A 439 -11.22 27.55 20.04
N LEU A 440 -10.90 26.91 21.18
CA LEU A 440 -9.54 26.48 21.49
C LEU A 440 -8.97 25.56 20.40
N ARG A 441 -9.77 24.59 19.92
CA ARG A 441 -9.31 23.73 18.82
C ARG A 441 -8.94 24.55 17.57
N ARG A 442 -9.74 25.55 17.20
CA ARG A 442 -9.48 26.38 16.02
C ARG A 442 -8.28 27.32 16.23
N ILE A 443 -8.16 27.93 17.39
CA ILE A 443 -7.05 28.84 17.70
C ILE A 443 -5.71 28.07 17.77
N ILE A 444 -5.66 26.95 18.51
CA ILE A 444 -4.42 26.21 18.79
C ILE A 444 -3.93 25.46 17.54
N PHE A 445 -4.83 24.77 16.81
CA PHE A 445 -4.42 23.88 15.72
C PHE A 445 -4.55 24.50 14.33
N GLN A 446 -5.48 25.44 14.14
CA GLN A 446 -5.74 26.10 12.85
C GLN A 446 -5.24 27.54 12.80
N GLY A 447 -4.75 28.10 13.92
CA GLY A 447 -4.29 29.49 13.98
C GLY A 447 -5.39 30.52 13.74
N ASP A 448 -6.65 30.18 14.06
CA ASP A 448 -7.82 31.01 13.78
C ASP A 448 -7.81 32.28 14.66
N LYS A 449 -7.63 33.43 14.04
CA LYS A 449 -7.59 34.76 14.68
C LYS A 449 -8.98 35.42 14.80
N SER A 450 -10.03 34.80 14.27
CA SER A 450 -11.39 35.39 14.21
C SER A 450 -12.02 35.62 15.57
N TYR A 451 -11.52 34.94 16.60
CA TYR A 451 -11.98 35.11 17.99
C TYR A 451 -11.40 36.35 18.70
N GLY A 452 -10.44 37.05 18.09
CA GLY A 452 -9.79 38.21 18.73
C GLY A 452 -8.90 37.88 19.93
N VAL A 453 -8.81 36.61 20.32
CA VAL A 453 -7.99 36.07 21.39
C VAL A 453 -7.05 35.04 20.80
N GLY A 454 -5.76 35.15 21.13
CA GLY A 454 -4.74 34.24 20.66
C GLY A 454 -3.64 33.98 21.68
N PRO A 455 -2.72 33.05 21.40
CA PRO A 455 -1.58 32.79 22.24
C PRO A 455 -0.56 33.95 22.16
N ASP A 456 0.03 34.30 23.31
CA ASP A 456 1.06 35.34 23.40
C ASP A 456 2.45 34.85 22.91
N ARG A 457 2.60 33.53 22.75
CA ARG A 457 3.82 32.86 22.31
C ARG A 457 3.54 31.83 21.20
N VAL A 458 4.59 31.45 20.48
CA VAL A 458 4.52 30.44 19.43
C VAL A 458 4.21 29.09 20.07
N LEU A 459 3.17 28.43 19.57
CA LEU A 459 2.72 27.12 20.05
C LEU A 459 3.40 25.95 19.36
N ARG A 460 4.21 26.19 18.33
CA ARG A 460 4.93 25.17 17.55
C ARG A 460 6.41 25.51 17.48
N ASP A 461 7.22 24.46 17.50
CA ASP A 461 8.67 24.59 17.27
C ASP A 461 9.02 24.76 15.77
N GLY A 462 10.32 24.83 15.46
CA GLY A 462 10.84 24.96 14.11
C GLY A 462 10.52 23.76 13.19
N LEU A 463 10.14 22.60 13.74
CA LEU A 463 9.68 21.42 13.03
C LEU A 463 8.16 21.37 12.91
N GLY A 464 7.44 22.35 13.46
CA GLY A 464 5.98 22.40 13.51
C GLY A 464 5.36 21.49 14.56
N LEU A 465 6.14 20.93 15.49
CA LEU A 465 5.63 20.14 16.61
C LEU A 465 5.05 21.05 17.70
N MET A 466 3.97 20.58 18.36
CA MET A 466 3.32 21.36 19.42
C MET A 466 4.22 21.46 20.66
N ILE A 467 4.41 22.68 21.16
CA ILE A 467 5.11 22.96 22.42
C ILE A 467 4.07 22.89 23.55
N LYS A 468 3.99 21.74 24.21
CA LYS A 468 2.94 21.42 25.20
C LYS A 468 2.83 22.49 26.29
N ASP A 469 3.96 22.92 26.87
CA ASP A 469 3.98 23.89 27.97
C ASP A 469 3.41 25.27 27.56
N GLU A 470 3.62 25.68 26.31
CA GLU A 470 3.07 26.94 25.80
C GLU A 470 1.56 26.82 25.56
N VAL A 471 1.10 25.64 25.09
CA VAL A 471 -0.33 25.34 24.93
C VAL A 471 -1.02 25.32 26.30
N ASP A 472 -0.46 24.63 27.28
CA ASP A 472 -1.01 24.53 28.64
C ASP A 472 -1.09 25.91 29.30
N ARG A 473 -0.05 26.75 29.13
CA ARG A 473 -0.01 28.14 29.59
C ARG A 473 -1.08 28.99 28.94
N PHE A 474 -1.24 28.92 27.62
CA PHE A 474 -2.28 29.62 26.88
C PHE A 474 -3.68 29.24 27.36
N VAL A 475 -3.97 27.93 27.44
CA VAL A 475 -5.26 27.44 27.90
C VAL A 475 -5.55 27.90 29.33
N SER A 476 -4.59 27.74 30.26
CA SER A 476 -4.78 28.11 31.67
C SER A 476 -5.04 29.59 31.86
N ASN A 477 -4.35 30.45 31.11
CA ASN A 477 -4.46 31.90 31.27
C ASN A 477 -5.66 32.53 30.53
N LYS A 478 -6.03 31.96 29.34
CA LYS A 478 -6.94 32.63 28.41
C LYS A 478 -8.27 31.91 28.20
N TRP A 479 -8.56 30.77 28.85
CA TRP A 479 -9.78 30.01 28.60
C TRP A 479 -11.07 30.82 28.81
N LYS A 480 -11.13 31.74 29.81
CA LYS A 480 -12.29 32.61 30.07
C LYS A 480 -12.55 33.55 28.90
N GLU A 481 -11.47 34.25 28.46
CA GLU A 481 -11.53 35.20 27.36
C GLU A 481 -11.94 34.50 26.05
N VAL A 482 -11.36 33.34 25.76
CA VAL A 482 -11.70 32.51 24.60
C VAL A 482 -13.14 32.02 24.65
N GLY A 483 -13.62 31.62 25.84
CA GLY A 483 -15.00 31.18 26.03
C GLY A 483 -16.02 32.29 25.81
N SER A 484 -15.75 33.50 26.32
CA SER A 484 -16.59 34.68 26.10
C SER A 484 -16.64 35.07 24.62
N ALA A 485 -15.47 35.13 23.95
CA ALA A 485 -15.39 35.43 22.52
C ALA A 485 -16.15 34.38 21.67
N ALA A 486 -16.09 33.11 22.07
CA ALA A 486 -16.82 32.05 21.39
C ALA A 486 -18.32 32.22 21.52
N MET A 487 -18.81 32.63 22.68
CA MET A 487 -20.26 32.91 22.91
C MET A 487 -20.73 34.10 22.08
N GLU A 488 -19.98 35.19 22.05
CA GLU A 488 -20.30 36.37 21.24
C GLU A 488 -20.34 36.02 19.74
N MET A 489 -19.39 35.23 19.26
CA MET A 489 -19.37 34.79 17.86
C MET A 489 -20.57 33.88 17.53
N ASN A 490 -20.94 32.99 18.43
CA ASN A 490 -22.13 32.15 18.26
C ASN A 490 -23.42 32.99 18.21
N GLN A 491 -23.51 33.99 19.08
CA GLN A 491 -24.64 34.91 19.10
C GLN A 491 -24.77 35.71 17.79
N LYS A 492 -23.68 36.29 17.29
CA LYS A 492 -23.65 36.98 15.99
C LYS A 492 -24.10 36.09 14.83
N ARG A 493 -23.58 34.86 14.80
CA ARG A 493 -23.99 33.89 13.77
C ARG A 493 -25.47 33.53 13.84
N PHE A 494 -26.01 33.40 15.03
CA PHE A 494 -27.43 33.14 15.23
C PHE A 494 -28.28 34.31 14.74
N GLU A 495 -27.91 35.56 15.09
CA GLU A 495 -28.59 36.76 14.63
C GLU A 495 -28.55 36.93 13.12
N GLU A 496 -27.40 36.66 12.46
CA GLU A 496 -27.27 36.67 11.00
C GLU A 496 -28.16 35.59 10.36
N HIS A 497 -28.22 34.39 10.97
CA HIS A 497 -29.07 33.32 10.48
C HIS A 497 -30.55 33.65 10.55
N CYS A 498 -31.00 34.27 11.68
CA CYS A 498 -32.35 34.74 11.86
C CYS A 498 -32.72 35.83 10.86
N ARG A 499 -31.76 36.77 10.58
CA ARG A 499 -31.95 37.83 9.58
C ARG A 499 -32.18 37.24 8.21
N ARG A 500 -31.30 36.32 7.77
CA ARG A 500 -31.42 35.65 6.44
C ARG A 500 -32.71 34.85 6.30
N LYS A 501 -33.23 34.28 7.39
CA LYS A 501 -34.53 33.56 7.36
C LYS A 501 -35.75 34.52 7.42
N GLY A 502 -35.59 35.73 7.93
CA GLY A 502 -36.64 36.74 7.94
C GLY A 502 -36.75 37.55 6.66
N GLU A 503 -35.68 37.46 5.80
CA GLU A 503 -35.64 38.09 4.48
C GLU A 503 -36.03 37.13 3.32
N ALA A 504 -36.26 35.84 3.61
CA ALA A 504 -36.75 34.80 2.71
C ALA A 504 -38.19 34.44 2.98
#